data_3b18d092b3e388017e3c018eb6e7f797
#
_entry.id   3b18d092b3e388017e3c018eb6e7f797
#
_cell.length_a   1.000
_cell.length_b   1.000
_cell.length_c   1.000
_cell.angle_alpha   90.00
_cell.angle_beta   90.00
_cell.angle_gamma   90.00
#
_symmetry.space_group_name_H-M   'P 1'
#
loop_
_entity.id
_entity.type
_entity.pdbx_description
1 polymer ?
#
loop_
_entity_poly.entity_id
_entity_poly.type
_entity_poly.pdbx_seq_one_letter_code
_entity_poly.pdbx_strand_id
1 'polypeptide(L)'
;MEKAQKILKPAIWGAIGLATVVGLGSVVIRALNGLGVTNLNFIVPWGLWVAFYIYFIGLSAGSFLLSTMIYVFGFKKLEPIGRLAIFSALIALIAGMNFVLIDLGHMERFWTVFVNRNMWSVLELEIHFYIIYIAILVSELWLLMRRDLVRCGQGDDWKARICKILAFGSTNTSDESYARDHRIVRILGIIGLPVAIGVHGGTGALFAVVKARPMWYGPLFPIIFIVSALASGAALLTFILAFFAGKGLDRDEHRDLVLTLGKIMAGLLAVDLLLIWSEFSVGIYGNIPEDIEVLRLILFGPFWWIFWFVQILFGAVIPLALVLYPPTGKNPKWVGFAGLMIVIGIIGVRLNIVIPALSMPVLPGLDTAYTMLPAPTKAFVTYPPVLLTWLTRLAVVAALATILVFGYIALRRLQGREGYRFQRAFFGLGSVTAVFLLIILVLRWTGSNTLLSLGGTGLDATLSPIAGILGRTELHSFYIPSPNEWLSSIGLIGLSIFLFALGYAVLPLESKETHQDDAEFSKHFAGD
;
A
#
# COMPACT_ATOMS: atom_id res chain seq x y z
N MET A 1 -19.35 -16.15 20.04
CA MET A 1 -18.56 -15.69 18.88
C MET A 1 -19.44 -15.09 17.81
N GLU A 2 -20.50 -15.74 17.40
CA GLU A 2 -21.39 -15.29 16.32
C GLU A 2 -22.08 -13.93 16.55
N LYS A 3 -22.56 -13.66 17.78
CA LYS A 3 -23.13 -12.35 18.14
C LYS A 3 -22.11 -11.20 18.08
N ALA A 4 -20.86 -11.43 18.45
CA ALA A 4 -19.82 -10.41 18.38
C ALA A 4 -19.41 -10.13 16.91
N GLN A 5 -19.37 -11.14 16.05
CA GLN A 5 -19.14 -10.96 14.61
C GLN A 5 -20.28 -10.22 13.92
N LYS A 6 -21.53 -10.43 14.35
CA LYS A 6 -22.72 -9.73 13.82
C LYS A 6 -22.71 -8.23 14.10
N ILE A 7 -22.10 -7.79 15.21
CA ILE A 7 -21.96 -6.37 15.56
C ILE A 7 -20.67 -5.76 15.00
N LEU A 8 -19.58 -6.50 15.04
CA LEU A 8 -18.26 -5.99 14.65
C LEU A 8 -18.15 -5.72 13.14
N LYS A 9 -18.72 -6.60 12.30
CA LYS A 9 -18.71 -6.40 10.84
C LYS A 9 -19.40 -5.10 10.40
N PRO A 10 -20.66 -4.82 10.78
CA PRO A 10 -21.32 -3.55 10.42
C PRO A 10 -20.59 -2.34 10.99
N ALA A 11 -20.03 -2.43 12.20
CA ALA A 11 -19.29 -1.33 12.82
C ALA A 11 -17.99 -1.01 12.04
N ILE A 12 -17.24 -2.02 11.60
CA ILE A 12 -16.05 -1.84 10.76
C ILE A 12 -16.44 -1.21 9.43
N TRP A 13 -17.47 -1.73 8.77
CA TRP A 13 -17.93 -1.17 7.49
C TRP A 13 -18.49 0.24 7.64
N GLY A 14 -19.18 0.52 8.74
CA GLY A 14 -19.64 1.87 9.08
C GLY A 14 -18.47 2.84 9.27
N ALA A 15 -17.43 2.42 9.98
CA ALA A 15 -16.23 3.22 10.19
C ALA A 15 -15.47 3.47 8.87
N ILE A 16 -15.31 2.45 8.03
CA ILE A 16 -14.69 2.59 6.70
C ILE A 16 -15.54 3.53 5.83
N GLY A 17 -16.87 3.35 5.82
CA GLY A 17 -17.78 4.22 5.07
C GLY A 17 -17.71 5.68 5.51
N LEU A 18 -17.73 5.94 6.81
CA LEU A 18 -17.59 7.29 7.36
C LEU A 18 -16.24 7.91 7.01
N ALA A 19 -15.15 7.16 7.19
CA ALA A 19 -13.81 7.60 6.84
C ALA A 19 -13.69 7.91 5.34
N THR A 20 -14.32 7.10 4.48
CA THR A 20 -14.37 7.32 3.03
C THR A 20 -15.11 8.61 2.70
N VAL A 21 -16.31 8.82 3.27
CA VAL A 21 -17.12 10.02 3.00
C VAL A 21 -16.40 11.30 3.45
N VAL A 22 -15.87 11.29 4.68
CA VAL A 22 -15.11 12.44 5.22
C VAL A 22 -13.87 12.71 4.37
N GLY A 23 -13.15 11.66 4.00
CA GLY A 23 -11.95 11.79 3.20
C GLY A 23 -12.22 12.25 1.76
N LEU A 24 -13.28 11.78 1.11
CA LEU A 24 -13.70 12.29 -0.21
C LEU A 24 -14.14 13.75 -0.11
N GLY A 25 -14.80 14.16 0.99
CA GLY A 25 -15.05 15.57 1.27
C GLY A 25 -13.76 16.40 1.30
N SER A 26 -12.69 15.85 1.89
CA SER A 26 -11.35 16.47 1.90
C SER A 26 -10.73 16.56 0.49
N VAL A 27 -10.96 15.57 -0.39
CA VAL A 27 -10.55 15.64 -1.81
C VAL A 27 -11.29 16.77 -2.54
N VAL A 28 -12.59 16.96 -2.27
CA VAL A 28 -13.35 18.09 -2.83
C VAL A 28 -12.80 19.43 -2.35
N ILE A 29 -12.50 19.55 -1.05
CA ILE A 29 -11.86 20.76 -0.50
C ILE A 29 -10.53 21.05 -1.21
N ARG A 30 -9.72 20.01 -1.44
CA ARG A 30 -8.47 20.09 -2.20
C ARG A 30 -8.71 20.56 -3.65
N ALA A 31 -9.71 20.03 -4.32
CA ALA A 31 -10.04 20.39 -5.70
C ALA A 31 -10.44 21.87 -5.82
N LEU A 32 -11.18 22.39 -4.85
CA LEU A 32 -11.66 23.78 -4.83
C LEU A 32 -10.58 24.80 -4.43
N ASN A 33 -9.69 24.43 -3.51
CA ASN A 33 -8.73 25.35 -2.91
C ASN A 33 -7.27 25.15 -3.40
N GLY A 34 -7.04 24.22 -4.31
CA GLY A 34 -5.70 23.93 -4.81
C GLY A 34 -4.78 23.31 -3.74
N LEU A 35 -3.46 23.42 -3.93
CA LEU A 35 -2.46 22.92 -2.98
C LEU A 35 -2.35 23.77 -1.70
N GLY A 36 -3.05 24.90 -1.61
CA GLY A 36 -3.02 25.77 -0.43
C GLY A 36 -3.54 25.12 0.85
N VAL A 37 -4.27 23.99 0.77
CA VAL A 37 -4.75 23.21 1.92
C VAL A 37 -3.75 22.17 2.41
N THR A 38 -2.58 22.06 1.77
CA THR A 38 -1.49 21.17 2.13
C THR A 38 -0.40 21.90 2.90
N ASN A 39 0.47 21.16 3.53
CA ASN A 39 1.70 21.70 4.11
C ASN A 39 2.90 21.55 3.15
N LEU A 40 2.66 21.20 1.87
CA LEU A 40 3.68 21.23 0.84
C LEU A 40 4.26 22.64 0.74
N ASN A 41 5.55 22.72 0.55
CA ASN A 41 6.26 23.97 0.48
C ASN A 41 7.29 23.95 -0.65
N PHE A 42 7.99 25.05 -0.83
CA PHE A 42 8.97 25.21 -1.88
C PHE A 42 10.14 24.22 -1.78
N ILE A 43 10.52 23.81 -0.57
CA ILE A 43 11.63 22.86 -0.34
C ILE A 43 11.13 21.42 -0.45
N VAL A 44 9.95 21.12 0.09
CA VAL A 44 9.32 19.79 0.05
C VAL A 44 8.05 19.86 -0.83
N PRO A 45 8.20 19.82 -2.16
CA PRO A 45 7.07 19.89 -3.08
C PRO A 45 6.28 18.59 -3.19
N TRP A 46 6.86 17.45 -2.81
CA TRP A 46 6.23 16.13 -2.80
C TRP A 46 6.16 15.60 -1.37
N GLY A 47 4.97 15.22 -0.94
CA GLY A 47 4.72 14.78 0.43
C GLY A 47 4.02 13.43 0.52
N LEU A 48 3.03 13.39 1.41
CA LEU A 48 2.27 12.18 1.74
C LEU A 48 1.61 11.53 0.52
N TRP A 49 1.04 12.33 -0.39
CA TRP A 49 0.32 11.81 -1.55
C TRP A 49 1.24 11.13 -2.55
N VAL A 50 2.44 11.67 -2.78
CA VAL A 50 3.44 11.00 -3.64
C VAL A 50 3.93 9.70 -2.98
N ALA A 51 4.12 9.68 -1.66
CA ALA A 51 4.46 8.43 -0.96
C ALA A 51 3.37 7.36 -1.11
N PHE A 52 2.08 7.72 -0.99
CA PHE A 52 0.98 6.79 -1.24
C PHE A 52 0.83 6.41 -2.72
N TYR A 53 1.08 7.34 -3.64
CA TYR A 53 1.12 7.02 -5.06
C TYR A 53 2.10 5.87 -5.34
N ILE A 54 3.38 6.02 -4.99
CA ILE A 54 4.39 4.99 -5.23
C ILE A 54 4.14 3.71 -4.41
N TYR A 55 3.45 3.81 -3.28
CA TYR A 55 3.00 2.68 -2.49
C TYR A 55 1.96 1.83 -3.25
N PHE A 56 0.90 2.44 -3.74
CA PHE A 56 -0.17 1.73 -4.44
C PHE A 56 0.26 1.21 -5.81
N ILE A 57 1.09 1.93 -6.53
CA ILE A 57 1.69 1.44 -7.78
C ILE A 57 2.54 0.20 -7.52
N GLY A 58 3.30 0.16 -6.40
CA GLY A 58 4.05 -1.01 -5.98
C GLY A 58 3.16 -2.23 -5.69
N LEU A 59 2.09 -2.04 -4.92
CA LEU A 59 1.11 -3.09 -4.66
C LEU A 59 0.49 -3.62 -5.95
N SER A 60 0.19 -2.74 -6.91
CA SER A 60 -0.36 -3.10 -8.22
C SER A 60 0.62 -3.96 -9.02
N ALA A 61 1.81 -3.44 -9.28
CA ALA A 61 2.80 -4.13 -10.08
C ALA A 61 3.21 -5.49 -9.47
N GLY A 62 3.40 -5.55 -8.15
CA GLY A 62 3.74 -6.78 -7.46
C GLY A 62 2.63 -7.84 -7.53
N SER A 63 1.37 -7.44 -7.38
CA SER A 63 0.23 -8.37 -7.52
C SER A 63 0.11 -8.90 -8.96
N PHE A 64 0.33 -8.06 -9.96
CA PHE A 64 0.30 -8.47 -11.36
C PHE A 64 1.47 -9.39 -11.72
N LEU A 65 2.68 -9.09 -11.28
CA LEU A 65 3.84 -9.93 -11.53
C LEU A 65 3.68 -11.34 -10.95
N LEU A 66 2.96 -11.48 -9.83
CA LEU A 66 2.57 -12.79 -9.31
C LEU A 66 1.56 -13.50 -10.22
N SER A 67 0.60 -12.80 -10.82
CA SER A 67 -0.31 -13.40 -11.81
C SER A 67 0.44 -13.85 -13.06
N THR A 68 1.44 -13.11 -13.48
CA THR A 68 2.32 -13.48 -14.60
C THR A 68 3.07 -14.78 -14.31
N MET A 69 3.50 -15.02 -13.06
CA MET A 69 4.09 -16.31 -12.66
C MET A 69 3.13 -17.48 -12.92
N ILE A 70 1.82 -17.27 -12.77
CA ILE A 70 0.80 -18.29 -12.98
C ILE A 70 0.62 -18.55 -14.48
N TYR A 71 0.25 -17.52 -15.24
CA TYR A 71 -0.24 -17.68 -16.61
C TYR A 71 0.88 -17.75 -17.66
N VAL A 72 2.04 -17.14 -17.39
CA VAL A 72 3.20 -17.15 -18.31
C VAL A 72 4.20 -18.23 -17.93
N PHE A 73 4.59 -18.30 -16.64
CA PHE A 73 5.61 -19.27 -16.18
C PHE A 73 5.02 -20.60 -15.72
N GLY A 74 3.69 -20.76 -15.72
CA GLY A 74 3.03 -22.03 -15.48
C GLY A 74 3.04 -22.51 -14.02
N PHE A 75 3.10 -21.59 -13.04
CA PHE A 75 2.97 -21.94 -11.62
C PHE A 75 1.51 -22.30 -11.27
N LYS A 76 1.02 -23.44 -11.78
CA LYS A 76 -0.38 -23.89 -11.62
C LYS A 76 -0.87 -23.91 -10.18
N LYS A 77 0.02 -24.14 -9.23
CA LYS A 77 -0.32 -24.13 -7.80
C LYS A 77 -0.96 -22.82 -7.33
N LEU A 78 -0.62 -21.70 -7.96
CA LEU A 78 -1.16 -20.37 -7.62
C LEU A 78 -2.37 -19.97 -8.48
N GLU A 79 -2.81 -20.82 -9.40
CA GLU A 79 -3.90 -20.53 -10.35
C GLU A 79 -5.21 -20.08 -9.65
N PRO A 80 -5.63 -20.69 -8.51
CA PRO A 80 -6.86 -20.28 -7.82
C PRO A 80 -6.90 -18.81 -7.40
N ILE A 81 -5.74 -18.17 -7.26
CA ILE A 81 -5.63 -16.76 -6.86
C ILE A 81 -5.33 -15.81 -8.03
N GLY A 82 -5.17 -16.31 -9.25
CA GLY A 82 -4.74 -15.50 -10.40
C GLY A 82 -5.68 -14.33 -10.71
N ARG A 83 -7.00 -14.60 -10.76
CA ARG A 83 -8.02 -13.54 -10.96
C ARG A 83 -8.01 -12.51 -9.84
N LEU A 84 -7.86 -12.97 -8.60
CA LEU A 84 -7.78 -12.11 -7.43
C LEU A 84 -6.53 -11.23 -7.46
N ALA A 85 -5.40 -11.76 -7.93
CA ALA A 85 -4.15 -11.02 -8.08
C ALA A 85 -4.30 -9.89 -9.10
N ILE A 86 -4.87 -10.15 -10.28
CA ILE A 86 -5.12 -9.14 -11.31
C ILE A 86 -6.12 -8.09 -10.82
N PHE A 87 -7.19 -8.51 -10.15
CA PHE A 87 -8.17 -7.57 -9.59
C PHE A 87 -7.57 -6.69 -8.50
N SER A 88 -6.75 -7.25 -7.60
CA SER A 88 -6.00 -6.49 -6.60
C SER A 88 -5.07 -5.47 -7.24
N ALA A 89 -4.37 -5.89 -8.32
CA ALA A 89 -3.52 -5.01 -9.11
C ALA A 89 -4.29 -3.82 -9.71
N LEU A 90 -5.46 -4.08 -10.29
CA LEU A 90 -6.30 -3.04 -10.89
C LEU A 90 -6.80 -2.03 -9.85
N ILE A 91 -7.30 -2.49 -8.71
CA ILE A 91 -7.78 -1.61 -7.63
C ILE A 91 -6.63 -0.78 -7.05
N ALA A 92 -5.47 -1.39 -6.82
CA ALA A 92 -4.29 -0.68 -6.35
C ALA A 92 -3.80 0.37 -7.36
N LEU A 93 -3.82 0.05 -8.67
CA LEU A 93 -3.46 1.00 -9.71
C LEU A 93 -4.41 2.21 -9.72
N ILE A 94 -5.72 1.98 -9.66
CA ILE A 94 -6.72 3.05 -9.59
C ILE A 94 -6.48 3.93 -8.36
N ALA A 95 -6.16 3.33 -7.21
CA ALA A 95 -5.79 4.07 -6.00
C ALA A 95 -4.55 4.95 -6.23
N GLY A 96 -3.47 4.39 -6.77
CA GLY A 96 -2.25 5.12 -7.08
C GLY A 96 -2.49 6.31 -8.02
N MET A 97 -3.27 6.10 -9.10
CA MET A 97 -3.62 7.17 -10.04
C MET A 97 -4.45 8.29 -9.40
N ASN A 98 -5.34 7.95 -8.44
CA ASN A 98 -6.07 8.97 -7.68
C ASN A 98 -5.13 9.80 -6.79
N PHE A 99 -4.09 9.19 -6.21
CA PHE A 99 -3.08 9.92 -5.45
C PHE A 99 -2.26 10.86 -6.34
N VAL A 100 -1.89 10.44 -7.56
CA VAL A 100 -1.29 11.35 -8.55
C VAL A 100 -2.22 12.51 -8.86
N LEU A 101 -3.50 12.23 -9.12
CA LEU A 101 -4.48 13.25 -9.47
C LEU A 101 -4.61 14.33 -8.39
N ILE A 102 -4.69 13.95 -7.12
CA ILE A 102 -4.81 14.93 -6.02
C ILE A 102 -3.50 15.67 -5.73
N ASP A 103 -2.35 15.16 -6.16
CA ASP A 103 -1.05 15.81 -6.02
C ASP A 103 -0.78 16.87 -7.11
N LEU A 104 -1.44 16.76 -8.27
CA LEU A 104 -1.28 17.71 -9.36
C LEU A 104 -1.66 19.13 -8.93
N GLY A 105 -0.86 20.12 -9.25
CA GLY A 105 -1.18 21.53 -8.98
C GLY A 105 -2.57 21.93 -9.48
N HIS A 106 -2.89 21.54 -10.72
CA HIS A 106 -4.17 21.76 -11.41
C HIS A 106 -4.79 20.42 -11.81
N MET A 107 -5.62 19.86 -10.95
CA MET A 107 -6.28 18.56 -11.18
C MET A 107 -7.09 18.55 -12.50
N GLU A 108 -7.75 19.64 -12.82
CA GLU A 108 -8.58 19.80 -14.01
C GLU A 108 -7.79 19.76 -15.33
N ARG A 109 -6.45 19.88 -15.25
CA ARG A 109 -5.57 19.87 -16.43
C ARG A 109 -4.84 18.53 -16.62
N PHE A 110 -5.19 17.47 -15.90
CA PHE A 110 -4.52 16.17 -16.01
C PHE A 110 -4.44 15.63 -17.46
N TRP A 111 -5.44 15.95 -18.29
CA TRP A 111 -5.52 15.53 -19.68
C TRP A 111 -4.50 16.24 -20.60
N THR A 112 -3.91 17.36 -20.17
CA THR A 112 -2.98 18.16 -21.00
C THR A 112 -1.69 17.38 -21.32
N VAL A 113 -1.32 16.39 -20.51
CA VAL A 113 -0.19 15.50 -20.78
C VAL A 113 -0.35 14.72 -22.10
N PHE A 114 -1.57 14.44 -22.52
CA PHE A 114 -1.86 13.74 -23.78
C PHE A 114 -1.82 14.65 -25.00
N VAL A 115 -1.91 15.95 -24.81
CA VAL A 115 -1.91 16.96 -25.88
C VAL A 115 -0.53 17.61 -26.00
N ASN A 116 0.05 18.04 -24.89
CA ASN A 116 1.34 18.70 -24.83
C ASN A 116 2.46 17.68 -24.55
N ARG A 117 2.73 16.79 -25.49
CA ARG A 117 3.58 15.63 -25.31
C ARG A 117 5.06 15.96 -25.27
N ASN A 118 5.79 15.38 -24.33
CA ASN A 118 7.23 15.38 -24.24
C ASN A 118 7.77 13.94 -24.05
N MET A 119 7.93 13.20 -25.12
CA MET A 119 8.34 11.79 -25.10
C MET A 119 9.73 11.55 -24.47
N TRP A 120 10.50 12.59 -24.21
CA TRP A 120 11.80 12.51 -23.51
C TRP A 120 11.65 12.67 -21.98
N SER A 121 10.46 12.99 -21.50
CA SER A 121 10.16 13.04 -20.05
C SER A 121 9.90 11.65 -19.52
N VAL A 122 10.64 11.24 -18.49
CA VAL A 122 10.43 9.98 -17.77
C VAL A 122 9.02 9.92 -17.20
N LEU A 123 8.51 11.05 -16.70
CA LEU A 123 7.15 11.16 -16.14
C LEU A 123 6.06 10.90 -17.21
N GLU A 124 6.23 11.48 -18.42
CA GLU A 124 5.26 11.25 -19.49
C GLU A 124 5.33 9.82 -20.02
N LEU A 125 6.52 9.25 -20.14
CA LEU A 125 6.71 7.85 -20.53
C LEU A 125 5.99 6.92 -19.55
N GLU A 126 6.09 7.20 -18.25
CA GLU A 126 5.42 6.44 -17.20
C GLU A 126 3.89 6.48 -17.33
N ILE A 127 3.30 7.63 -17.65
CA ILE A 127 1.85 7.75 -17.89
C ILE A 127 1.40 6.86 -19.05
N HIS A 128 2.19 6.76 -20.11
CA HIS A 128 1.87 5.87 -21.23
C HIS A 128 1.94 4.39 -20.81
N PHE A 129 2.91 4.01 -19.99
CA PHE A 129 2.94 2.67 -19.41
C PHE A 129 1.70 2.39 -18.55
N TYR A 130 1.19 3.36 -17.77
CA TYR A 130 -0.06 3.18 -17.01
C TYR A 130 -1.25 2.89 -17.90
N ILE A 131 -1.42 3.60 -19.03
CA ILE A 131 -2.55 3.38 -19.95
C ILE A 131 -2.49 1.97 -20.53
N ILE A 132 -1.31 1.56 -21.01
CA ILE A 132 -1.11 0.21 -21.57
C ILE A 132 -1.37 -0.83 -20.49
N TYR A 133 -0.87 -0.60 -19.28
CA TYR A 133 -1.02 -1.50 -18.14
C TYR A 133 -2.48 -1.65 -17.71
N ILE A 134 -3.25 -0.55 -17.63
CA ILE A 134 -4.70 -0.61 -17.35
C ILE A 134 -5.42 -1.44 -18.42
N ALA A 135 -5.10 -1.22 -19.69
CA ALA A 135 -5.71 -1.97 -20.79
C ALA A 135 -5.42 -3.47 -20.68
N ILE A 136 -4.20 -3.84 -20.33
CA ILE A 136 -3.82 -5.24 -20.11
C ILE A 136 -4.58 -5.83 -18.92
N LEU A 137 -4.55 -5.16 -17.74
CA LEU A 137 -5.23 -5.65 -16.53
C LEU A 137 -6.73 -5.87 -16.75
N VAL A 138 -7.41 -4.91 -17.37
CA VAL A 138 -8.85 -4.99 -17.65
C VAL A 138 -9.15 -6.11 -18.64
N SER A 139 -8.34 -6.24 -19.70
CA SER A 139 -8.52 -7.27 -20.72
C SER A 139 -8.28 -8.67 -20.16
N GLU A 140 -7.18 -8.88 -19.40
CA GLU A 140 -6.89 -10.17 -18.76
C GLU A 140 -7.96 -10.56 -17.77
N LEU A 141 -8.36 -9.62 -16.89
CA LEU A 141 -9.38 -9.88 -15.89
C LEU A 141 -10.70 -10.26 -16.54
N TRP A 142 -11.09 -9.55 -17.61
CA TRP A 142 -12.31 -9.84 -18.33
C TRP A 142 -12.26 -11.20 -19.02
N LEU A 143 -11.18 -11.54 -19.73
CA LEU A 143 -11.02 -12.81 -20.42
C LEU A 143 -11.08 -13.98 -19.45
N LEU A 144 -10.40 -13.88 -18.31
CA LEU A 144 -10.39 -14.91 -17.26
C LEU A 144 -11.76 -15.12 -16.62
N MET A 145 -12.59 -14.08 -16.54
CA MET A 145 -13.93 -14.16 -15.94
C MET A 145 -15.04 -14.38 -16.97
N ARG A 146 -14.77 -14.20 -18.28
CA ARG A 146 -15.81 -14.15 -19.32
C ARG A 146 -16.79 -15.32 -19.28
N ARG A 147 -16.28 -16.55 -19.21
CA ARG A 147 -17.10 -17.77 -19.15
C ARG A 147 -18.03 -17.76 -17.94
N ASP A 148 -17.51 -17.40 -16.78
CA ASP A 148 -18.26 -17.33 -15.52
C ASP A 148 -19.25 -16.14 -15.50
N LEU A 149 -18.91 -15.03 -16.14
CA LEU A 149 -19.83 -13.89 -16.32
C LEU A 149 -21.04 -14.29 -17.17
N VAL A 150 -20.82 -15.04 -18.25
CA VAL A 150 -21.91 -15.54 -19.10
C VAL A 150 -22.81 -16.50 -18.31
N ARG A 151 -22.22 -17.44 -17.56
CA ARG A 151 -22.97 -18.39 -16.71
C ARG A 151 -23.76 -17.66 -15.62
N CYS A 152 -23.10 -16.71 -14.92
CA CYS A 152 -23.73 -15.88 -13.90
C CYS A 152 -24.89 -15.05 -14.47
N GLY A 153 -24.76 -14.52 -15.69
CA GLY A 153 -25.76 -13.69 -16.34
C GLY A 153 -27.07 -14.41 -16.76
N GLN A 154 -27.14 -15.74 -16.60
CA GLN A 154 -28.36 -16.52 -16.86
C GLN A 154 -29.35 -16.51 -15.68
N GLY A 155 -28.97 -16.02 -14.50
CA GLY A 155 -29.84 -15.86 -13.34
C GLY A 155 -30.78 -14.65 -13.45
N ASP A 156 -31.70 -14.52 -12.48
CA ASP A 156 -32.68 -13.44 -12.44
C ASP A 156 -32.38 -12.36 -11.37
N ASP A 157 -31.34 -12.57 -10.57
CA ASP A 157 -30.97 -11.66 -9.49
C ASP A 157 -30.21 -10.43 -9.99
N TRP A 158 -30.02 -9.44 -9.12
CA TRP A 158 -29.30 -8.21 -9.46
C TRP A 158 -27.84 -8.45 -9.88
N LYS A 159 -27.21 -9.50 -9.35
CA LYS A 159 -25.84 -9.91 -9.73
C LYS A 159 -25.82 -10.43 -11.16
N ALA A 160 -26.80 -11.24 -11.54
CA ALA A 160 -26.93 -11.74 -12.91
C ALA A 160 -27.09 -10.61 -13.92
N ARG A 161 -27.82 -9.54 -13.57
CA ARG A 161 -27.91 -8.35 -14.44
C ARG A 161 -26.56 -7.68 -14.64
N ILE A 162 -25.75 -7.53 -13.58
CA ILE A 162 -24.40 -6.97 -13.69
C ILE A 162 -23.50 -7.90 -14.51
N CYS A 163 -23.52 -9.21 -14.24
CA CYS A 163 -22.77 -10.20 -15.01
C CYS A 163 -23.13 -10.14 -16.50
N LYS A 164 -24.42 -10.02 -16.84
CA LYS A 164 -24.90 -9.90 -18.21
C LYS A 164 -24.38 -8.65 -18.91
N ILE A 165 -24.34 -7.51 -18.21
CA ILE A 165 -23.78 -6.25 -18.73
C ILE A 165 -22.27 -6.44 -18.97
N LEU A 166 -21.53 -6.99 -17.98
CA LEU A 166 -20.09 -7.21 -18.05
C LEU A 166 -19.68 -8.31 -19.03
N ALA A 167 -20.60 -9.20 -19.43
CA ALA A 167 -20.35 -10.17 -20.49
C ALA A 167 -20.27 -9.52 -21.90
N PHE A 168 -20.63 -8.24 -22.04
CA PHE A 168 -20.59 -7.49 -23.31
C PHE A 168 -21.26 -8.23 -24.49
N GLY A 169 -22.39 -8.90 -24.23
CA GLY A 169 -23.12 -9.68 -25.23
C GLY A 169 -22.47 -11.02 -25.62
N SER A 170 -21.40 -11.44 -24.94
CA SER A 170 -20.82 -12.76 -25.14
C SER A 170 -21.79 -13.83 -24.65
N THR A 171 -21.99 -14.88 -25.46
CA THR A 171 -22.85 -16.04 -25.14
C THR A 171 -22.11 -17.35 -25.22
N ASN A 172 -20.92 -17.36 -25.82
CA ASN A 172 -20.15 -18.57 -26.06
C ASN A 172 -19.39 -19.01 -24.81
N THR A 173 -19.73 -20.20 -24.31
CA THR A 173 -19.11 -20.85 -23.15
C THR A 173 -18.40 -22.16 -23.53
N SER A 174 -18.16 -22.43 -24.84
CA SER A 174 -17.48 -23.63 -25.30
C SER A 174 -16.04 -23.71 -24.81
N ASP A 175 -15.51 -24.93 -24.73
CA ASP A 175 -14.14 -25.18 -24.29
C ASP A 175 -13.10 -24.62 -25.27
N GLU A 176 -13.41 -24.61 -26.57
CA GLU A 176 -12.58 -23.93 -27.58
C GLU A 176 -12.47 -22.43 -27.32
N SER A 177 -13.58 -21.79 -26.93
CA SER A 177 -13.59 -20.36 -26.58
C SER A 177 -12.79 -20.11 -25.31
N TYR A 178 -12.89 -20.98 -24.32
CA TYR A 178 -12.11 -20.94 -23.09
C TYR A 178 -10.60 -21.07 -23.37
N ALA A 179 -10.21 -22.07 -24.17
CA ALA A 179 -8.82 -22.27 -24.58
C ALA A 179 -8.24 -21.07 -25.32
N ARG A 180 -9.05 -20.44 -26.20
CA ARG A 180 -8.66 -19.21 -26.91
C ARG A 180 -8.43 -18.08 -25.92
N ASP A 181 -9.33 -17.88 -24.96
CA ASP A 181 -9.21 -16.83 -23.95
C ASP A 181 -7.92 -16.99 -23.13
N HIS A 182 -7.62 -18.20 -22.67
CA HIS A 182 -6.38 -18.49 -21.93
C HIS A 182 -5.13 -18.26 -22.78
N ARG A 183 -5.18 -18.55 -24.08
CA ARG A 183 -4.07 -18.25 -25.00
C ARG A 183 -3.86 -16.73 -25.11
N ILE A 184 -4.93 -15.95 -25.20
CA ILE A 184 -4.85 -14.48 -25.27
C ILE A 184 -4.32 -13.93 -23.94
N VAL A 185 -4.79 -14.43 -22.78
CA VAL A 185 -4.29 -14.05 -21.45
C VAL A 185 -2.79 -14.31 -21.34
N ARG A 186 -2.32 -15.46 -21.83
CA ARG A 186 -0.88 -15.77 -21.83
C ARG A 186 -0.08 -14.75 -22.67
N ILE A 187 -0.59 -14.38 -23.84
CA ILE A 187 0.05 -13.36 -24.71
C ILE A 187 0.05 -12.00 -24.00
N LEU A 188 -1.08 -11.60 -23.43
CA LEU A 188 -1.18 -10.35 -22.67
C LEU A 188 -0.24 -10.34 -21.46
N GLY A 189 -0.11 -11.46 -20.74
CA GLY A 189 0.84 -11.59 -19.64
C GLY A 189 2.30 -11.47 -20.09
N ILE A 190 2.65 -12.03 -21.25
CA ILE A 190 4.00 -11.89 -21.84
C ILE A 190 4.29 -10.41 -22.18
N ILE A 191 3.32 -9.71 -22.76
CA ILE A 191 3.43 -8.27 -23.05
C ILE A 191 3.36 -7.45 -21.76
N GLY A 192 2.52 -7.87 -20.83
CA GLY A 192 2.31 -7.21 -19.56
C GLY A 192 3.53 -7.23 -18.64
N LEU A 193 4.36 -8.28 -18.72
CA LEU A 193 5.57 -8.39 -17.90
C LEU A 193 6.53 -7.20 -18.10
N PRO A 194 7.01 -6.89 -19.31
CA PRO A 194 7.86 -5.70 -19.52
C PRO A 194 7.10 -4.39 -19.23
N VAL A 195 5.79 -4.33 -19.45
CA VAL A 195 5.00 -3.15 -19.13
C VAL A 195 4.92 -2.93 -17.62
N ALA A 196 4.68 -3.96 -16.81
CA ALA A 196 4.65 -3.86 -15.35
C ALA A 196 6.03 -3.50 -14.77
N ILE A 197 7.09 -4.06 -15.35
CA ILE A 197 8.48 -3.67 -15.03
C ILE A 197 8.70 -2.19 -15.40
N GLY A 198 8.21 -1.75 -16.56
CA GLY A 198 8.28 -0.37 -17.03
C GLY A 198 7.49 0.58 -16.13
N VAL A 199 6.29 0.18 -15.67
CA VAL A 199 5.47 0.94 -14.71
C VAL A 199 6.25 1.18 -13.42
N HIS A 200 6.72 0.15 -12.74
CA HIS A 200 7.29 0.34 -11.41
C HIS A 200 8.80 0.63 -11.43
N GLY A 201 9.52 0.06 -12.37
CA GLY A 201 10.90 0.44 -12.66
C GLY A 201 10.99 1.87 -13.20
N GLY A 202 9.98 2.31 -13.99
CA GLY A 202 9.82 3.69 -14.43
C GLY A 202 9.61 4.66 -13.28
N THR A 203 8.74 4.31 -12.32
CA THR A 203 8.58 5.06 -11.07
C THR A 203 9.92 5.17 -10.32
N GLY A 204 10.69 4.07 -10.21
CA GLY A 204 12.04 4.10 -9.64
C GLY A 204 13.00 4.97 -10.46
N ALA A 205 12.92 4.91 -11.80
CA ALA A 205 13.76 5.71 -12.70
C ALA A 205 13.42 7.21 -12.60
N LEU A 206 12.15 7.57 -12.33
CA LEU A 206 11.74 8.95 -12.09
C LEU A 206 12.57 9.60 -10.96
N PHE A 207 12.81 8.86 -9.89
CA PHE A 207 13.68 9.31 -8.79
C PHE A 207 15.17 9.18 -9.19
N ALA A 208 15.56 8.07 -9.80
CA ALA A 208 16.95 7.77 -10.14
C ALA A 208 17.63 8.76 -11.10
N VAL A 209 16.88 9.52 -11.89
CA VAL A 209 17.41 10.54 -12.80
C VAL A 209 17.60 11.92 -12.15
N VAL A 210 17.15 12.10 -10.90
CA VAL A 210 17.23 13.39 -10.21
C VAL A 210 18.61 13.60 -9.60
N LYS A 211 19.54 14.12 -10.38
CA LYS A 211 20.93 14.37 -9.97
C LYS A 211 21.08 15.28 -8.76
N ALA A 212 20.12 16.20 -8.56
CA ALA A 212 20.11 17.13 -7.44
C ALA A 212 19.78 16.46 -6.09
N ARG A 213 19.45 15.17 -6.11
CA ARG A 213 19.13 14.37 -4.92
C ARG A 213 19.98 13.11 -4.92
N PRO A 214 21.21 13.14 -4.38
CA PRO A 214 22.17 12.03 -4.45
C PRO A 214 21.60 10.72 -3.92
N MET A 215 20.81 10.74 -2.83
CA MET A 215 20.15 9.55 -2.29
C MET A 215 19.23 8.86 -3.31
N TRP A 216 18.64 9.58 -4.26
CA TRP A 216 17.80 8.99 -5.31
C TRP A 216 18.60 8.60 -6.54
N TYR A 217 19.66 9.38 -6.83
CA TYR A 217 20.44 9.28 -8.07
C TYR A 217 21.29 8.03 -8.09
N GLY A 218 20.86 7.03 -8.86
CA GLY A 218 21.62 5.80 -9.03
C GLY A 218 20.85 4.69 -9.74
N PRO A 219 21.55 3.72 -10.34
CA PRO A 219 20.94 2.64 -11.11
C PRO A 219 20.25 1.59 -10.22
N LEU A 220 20.51 1.57 -8.93
CA LEU A 220 19.94 0.59 -7.99
C LEU A 220 18.47 0.90 -7.66
N PHE A 221 18.08 2.17 -7.68
CA PHE A 221 16.73 2.61 -7.31
C PHE A 221 15.59 1.91 -8.08
N PRO A 222 15.62 1.82 -9.43
CA PRO A 222 14.62 1.08 -10.17
C PRO A 222 14.53 -0.40 -9.77
N ILE A 223 15.65 -1.02 -9.43
CA ILE A 223 15.71 -2.43 -9.00
C ILE A 223 15.08 -2.59 -7.63
N ILE A 224 15.42 -1.73 -6.68
CA ILE A 224 14.79 -1.69 -5.34
C ILE A 224 13.27 -1.55 -5.46
N PHE A 225 12.80 -0.66 -6.33
CA PHE A 225 11.36 -0.45 -6.54
C PHE A 225 10.66 -1.73 -7.04
N ILE A 226 11.24 -2.44 -8.01
CA ILE A 226 10.67 -3.69 -8.54
C ILE A 226 10.63 -4.78 -7.46
N VAL A 227 11.74 -4.99 -6.73
CA VAL A 227 11.80 -6.03 -5.69
C VAL A 227 10.86 -5.72 -4.54
N SER A 228 10.82 -4.48 -4.09
CA SER A 228 9.90 -4.00 -3.05
C SER A 228 8.44 -4.12 -3.49
N ALA A 229 8.13 -3.90 -4.78
CA ALA A 229 6.80 -4.13 -5.33
C ALA A 229 6.40 -5.61 -5.26
N LEU A 230 7.29 -6.51 -5.69
CA LEU A 230 7.05 -7.95 -5.62
C LEU A 230 6.81 -8.41 -4.18
N ALA A 231 7.61 -7.94 -3.22
CA ALA A 231 7.46 -8.26 -1.81
C ALA A 231 6.09 -7.76 -1.26
N SER A 232 5.72 -6.53 -1.57
CA SER A 232 4.47 -5.92 -1.11
C SER A 232 3.23 -6.54 -1.77
N GLY A 233 3.28 -6.88 -3.07
CA GLY A 233 2.20 -7.57 -3.78
C GLY A 233 1.99 -8.99 -3.25
N ALA A 234 3.08 -9.74 -3.02
CA ALA A 234 3.01 -11.06 -2.39
C ALA A 234 2.41 -10.98 -0.99
N ALA A 235 2.80 -9.96 -0.20
CA ALA A 235 2.28 -9.73 1.13
C ALA A 235 0.78 -9.39 1.13
N LEU A 236 0.33 -8.53 0.21
CA LEU A 236 -1.07 -8.19 0.05
C LEU A 236 -1.91 -9.41 -0.29
N LEU A 237 -1.49 -10.22 -1.26
CA LEU A 237 -2.21 -11.42 -1.66
C LEU A 237 -2.22 -12.48 -0.56
N THR A 238 -1.10 -12.65 0.17
CA THR A 238 -1.03 -13.53 1.33
C THR A 238 -2.04 -13.12 2.41
N PHE A 239 -2.15 -11.82 2.69
CA PHE A 239 -3.12 -11.28 3.64
C PHE A 239 -4.57 -11.49 3.17
N ILE A 240 -4.87 -11.14 1.93
CA ILE A 240 -6.23 -11.28 1.37
C ILE A 240 -6.65 -12.75 1.37
N LEU A 241 -5.79 -13.65 0.92
CA LEU A 241 -6.08 -15.07 0.87
C LEU A 241 -6.28 -15.65 2.28
N ALA A 242 -5.44 -15.31 3.23
CA ALA A 242 -5.51 -15.85 4.59
C ALA A 242 -6.79 -15.49 5.36
N PHE A 243 -7.39 -14.30 5.07
CA PHE A 243 -8.49 -13.78 5.87
C PHE A 243 -9.81 -13.58 5.12
N PHE A 244 -9.79 -13.39 3.82
CA PHE A 244 -10.97 -12.96 3.05
C PHE A 244 -11.34 -13.87 1.89
N ALA A 245 -10.36 -14.46 1.21
CA ALA A 245 -10.54 -15.25 -0.01
C ALA A 245 -10.36 -16.76 0.23
N GLY A 246 -10.59 -17.56 -0.82
CA GLY A 246 -10.37 -19.02 -0.78
C GLY A 246 -11.49 -19.81 -0.13
N LYS A 247 -12.71 -19.30 -0.11
CA LYS A 247 -13.87 -20.01 0.46
C LYS A 247 -14.28 -21.25 -0.36
N GLY A 248 -13.90 -21.30 -1.62
CA GLY A 248 -14.15 -22.43 -2.53
C GLY A 248 -13.08 -23.52 -2.48
N LEU A 249 -11.97 -23.29 -1.77
CA LEU A 249 -10.85 -24.23 -1.66
C LEU A 249 -11.00 -25.17 -0.47
N ASP A 250 -10.45 -26.35 -0.60
CA ASP A 250 -10.30 -27.27 0.51
C ASP A 250 -9.38 -26.67 1.58
N ARG A 251 -9.58 -27.08 2.83
CA ARG A 251 -8.84 -26.52 3.96
C ARG A 251 -7.33 -26.70 3.84
N ASP A 252 -6.89 -27.85 3.33
CA ASP A 252 -5.46 -28.15 3.19
C ASP A 252 -4.88 -27.41 1.98
N GLU A 253 -5.61 -27.32 0.88
CA GLU A 253 -5.24 -26.53 -0.29
C GLU A 253 -5.12 -25.05 0.04
N HIS A 254 -6.13 -24.46 0.69
CA HIS A 254 -6.09 -23.08 1.16
C HIS A 254 -4.87 -22.81 2.06
N ARG A 255 -4.61 -23.73 3.02
CA ARG A 255 -3.46 -23.63 3.90
C ARG A 255 -2.16 -23.66 3.11
N ASP A 256 -2.00 -24.59 2.17
CA ASP A 256 -0.79 -24.78 1.41
C ASP A 256 -0.50 -23.58 0.48
N LEU A 257 -1.55 -22.98 -0.10
CA LEU A 257 -1.45 -21.74 -0.88
C LEU A 257 -0.96 -20.57 -0.04
N VAL A 258 -1.58 -20.34 1.13
CA VAL A 258 -1.16 -19.24 2.04
C VAL A 258 0.29 -19.41 2.48
N LEU A 259 0.70 -20.64 2.82
CA LEU A 259 2.07 -20.93 3.23
C LEU A 259 3.08 -20.79 2.08
N THR A 260 2.67 -21.12 0.86
CA THR A 260 3.51 -20.95 -0.34
C THR A 260 3.74 -19.47 -0.63
N LEU A 261 2.67 -18.68 -0.66
CA LEU A 261 2.79 -17.21 -0.81
C LEU A 261 3.61 -16.59 0.33
N GLY A 262 3.42 -17.05 1.56
CA GLY A 262 4.20 -16.58 2.69
C GLY A 262 5.70 -16.81 2.54
N LYS A 263 6.12 -17.94 1.96
CA LYS A 263 7.53 -18.22 1.67
C LYS A 263 8.08 -17.31 0.55
N ILE A 264 7.30 -17.11 -0.51
CA ILE A 264 7.66 -16.19 -1.61
C ILE A 264 7.82 -14.77 -1.04
N MET A 265 6.85 -14.30 -0.28
CA MET A 265 6.86 -13.00 0.40
C MET A 265 8.10 -12.83 1.28
N ALA A 266 8.42 -13.82 2.12
CA ALA A 266 9.58 -13.75 3.01
C ALA A 266 10.91 -13.74 2.24
N GLY A 267 11.02 -14.53 1.17
CA GLY A 267 12.19 -14.55 0.30
C GLY A 267 12.41 -13.20 -0.41
N LEU A 268 11.34 -12.62 -0.97
CA LEU A 268 11.38 -11.30 -1.62
C LEU A 268 11.72 -10.18 -0.62
N LEU A 269 11.14 -10.23 0.58
CA LEU A 269 11.44 -9.28 1.66
C LEU A 269 12.91 -9.37 2.09
N ALA A 270 13.49 -10.57 2.17
CA ALA A 270 14.90 -10.73 2.50
C ALA A 270 15.81 -10.11 1.43
N VAL A 271 15.46 -10.26 0.14
CA VAL A 271 16.17 -9.61 -0.97
C VAL A 271 16.01 -8.09 -0.91
N ASP A 272 14.79 -7.58 -0.63
CA ASP A 272 14.52 -6.15 -0.48
C ASP A 272 15.37 -5.54 0.66
N LEU A 273 15.44 -6.22 1.81
CA LEU A 273 16.31 -5.81 2.93
C LEU A 273 17.80 -5.79 2.55
N LEU A 274 18.26 -6.76 1.76
CA LEU A 274 19.64 -6.78 1.27
C LEU A 274 19.94 -5.57 0.37
N LEU A 275 19.00 -5.21 -0.51
CA LEU A 275 19.14 -4.05 -1.38
C LEU A 275 19.14 -2.74 -0.58
N ILE A 276 18.23 -2.59 0.39
CA ILE A 276 18.20 -1.44 1.30
C ILE A 276 19.49 -1.35 2.11
N TRP A 277 19.96 -2.48 2.65
CA TRP A 277 21.25 -2.52 3.35
C TRP A 277 22.41 -2.10 2.45
N SER A 278 22.44 -2.55 1.20
CA SER A 278 23.48 -2.18 0.23
C SER A 278 23.45 -0.68 -0.05
N GLU A 279 22.25 -0.10 -0.28
CA GLU A 279 22.08 1.33 -0.53
C GLU A 279 22.61 2.16 0.66
N PHE A 280 22.19 1.83 1.86
CA PHE A 280 22.60 2.54 3.07
C PHE A 280 24.10 2.36 3.36
N SER A 281 24.63 1.14 3.20
CA SER A 281 26.04 0.86 3.45
C SER A 281 26.95 1.61 2.48
N VAL A 282 26.58 1.62 1.20
CA VAL A 282 27.36 2.33 0.15
C VAL A 282 27.27 3.84 0.37
N GLY A 283 26.08 4.38 0.67
CA GLY A 283 25.90 5.80 0.95
C GLY A 283 26.70 6.27 2.17
N ILE A 284 26.66 5.51 3.27
CA ILE A 284 27.42 5.84 4.49
C ILE A 284 28.94 5.73 4.23
N TYR A 285 29.39 4.66 3.56
CA TYR A 285 30.81 4.45 3.29
C TYR A 285 31.37 5.43 2.25
N GLY A 286 30.55 5.77 1.24
CA GLY A 286 30.91 6.75 0.20
C GLY A 286 31.13 8.17 0.71
N ASN A 287 30.55 8.48 1.87
CA ASN A 287 30.70 9.74 2.60
C ASN A 287 30.47 10.99 1.72
N ILE A 288 29.50 10.89 0.80
CA ILE A 288 29.04 12.04 0.02
C ILE A 288 28.21 12.93 0.96
N PRO A 289 28.59 14.21 1.18
CA PRO A 289 27.96 15.03 2.22
C PRO A 289 26.44 15.09 2.12
N GLU A 290 25.91 15.35 0.93
CA GLU A 290 24.48 15.52 0.71
C GLU A 290 23.70 14.20 0.90
N ASP A 291 24.33 13.07 0.64
CA ASP A 291 23.72 11.73 0.80
C ASP A 291 23.71 11.32 2.28
N ILE A 292 24.85 11.49 2.95
CA ILE A 292 25.00 11.11 4.35
C ILE A 292 24.09 11.93 5.27
N GLU A 293 23.82 13.20 4.93
CA GLU A 293 22.89 14.05 5.69
C GLU A 293 21.47 13.51 5.62
N VAL A 294 20.99 13.10 4.44
CA VAL A 294 19.68 12.47 4.28
C VAL A 294 19.61 11.15 5.06
N LEU A 295 20.65 10.30 4.98
CA LEU A 295 20.70 9.06 5.74
C LEU A 295 20.68 9.30 7.26
N ARG A 296 21.37 10.34 7.74
CA ARG A 296 21.30 10.75 9.16
C ARG A 296 19.89 11.19 9.57
N LEU A 297 19.17 11.95 8.72
CA LEU A 297 17.78 12.31 8.98
C LEU A 297 16.87 11.08 9.13
N ILE A 298 17.11 10.07 8.31
CA ILE A 298 16.33 8.81 8.34
C ILE A 298 16.70 7.98 9.57
N LEU A 299 17.98 7.81 9.87
CA LEU A 299 18.42 6.89 10.90
C LEU A 299 18.31 7.46 12.33
N PHE A 300 18.57 8.76 12.50
CA PHE A 300 18.72 9.41 13.80
C PHE A 300 17.98 10.75 13.92
N GLY A 301 17.52 11.31 12.80
CA GLY A 301 16.77 12.58 12.75
C GLY A 301 15.27 12.38 12.99
N PRO A 302 14.41 13.32 12.57
CA PRO A 302 12.96 13.31 12.82
C PRO A 302 12.23 12.08 12.26
N PHE A 303 12.83 11.39 11.30
CA PHE A 303 12.22 10.25 10.60
C PHE A 303 12.65 8.89 11.16
N TRP A 304 13.52 8.86 12.18
CA TRP A 304 14.09 7.64 12.76
C TRP A 304 13.04 6.61 13.18
N TRP A 305 11.92 7.04 13.75
CA TRP A 305 10.85 6.15 14.19
C TRP A 305 10.10 5.48 13.02
N ILE A 306 9.99 6.16 11.85
CA ILE A 306 9.43 5.57 10.63
C ILE A 306 10.35 4.46 10.14
N PHE A 307 11.66 4.73 10.11
CA PHE A 307 12.64 3.75 9.67
C PHE A 307 12.72 2.55 10.63
N TRP A 308 13.05 2.78 11.90
CA TRP A 308 13.31 1.68 12.82
C TRP A 308 12.06 0.92 13.25
N PHE A 309 10.96 1.60 13.55
CA PHE A 309 9.74 0.94 14.04
C PHE A 309 8.79 0.53 12.92
N VAL A 310 8.47 1.42 11.97
CA VAL A 310 7.48 1.10 10.94
C VAL A 310 8.09 0.21 9.86
N GLN A 311 9.23 0.61 9.31
CA GLN A 311 9.85 -0.08 8.19
C GLN A 311 10.59 -1.34 8.64
N ILE A 312 11.55 -1.25 9.58
CA ILE A 312 12.44 -2.35 9.94
C ILE A 312 11.76 -3.29 10.94
N LEU A 313 11.35 -2.81 12.12
CA LEU A 313 10.81 -3.70 13.15
C LEU A 313 9.46 -4.30 12.73
N PHE A 314 8.49 -3.45 12.43
CA PHE A 314 7.13 -3.86 12.13
C PHE A 314 6.98 -4.41 10.70
N GLY A 315 7.61 -3.77 9.72
CA GLY A 315 7.52 -4.14 8.31
C GLY A 315 8.41 -5.29 7.87
N ALA A 316 9.48 -5.61 8.62
CA ALA A 316 10.43 -6.61 8.19
C ALA A 316 10.78 -7.65 9.27
N VAL A 317 11.35 -7.26 10.41
CA VAL A 317 11.87 -8.21 11.42
C VAL A 317 10.77 -9.09 11.99
N ILE A 318 9.66 -8.48 12.46
CA ILE A 318 8.56 -9.26 13.04
C ILE A 318 7.90 -10.18 11.98
N PRO A 319 7.56 -9.73 10.76
CA PRO A 319 7.03 -10.59 9.72
C PRO A 319 7.94 -11.77 9.37
N LEU A 320 9.24 -11.53 9.19
CA LEU A 320 10.20 -12.60 8.93
C LEU A 320 10.26 -13.60 10.08
N ALA A 321 10.32 -13.11 11.33
CA ALA A 321 10.28 -13.97 12.50
C ALA A 321 9.00 -14.83 12.55
N LEU A 322 7.82 -14.25 12.23
CA LEU A 322 6.55 -14.97 12.20
C LEU A 322 6.52 -16.07 11.13
N VAL A 323 7.11 -15.82 9.94
CA VAL A 323 7.13 -16.79 8.85
C VAL A 323 8.19 -17.86 9.06
N LEU A 324 9.37 -17.50 9.59
CA LEU A 324 10.50 -18.42 9.77
C LEU A 324 10.35 -19.29 11.03
N TYR A 325 9.69 -18.80 12.08
CA TYR A 325 9.49 -19.57 13.31
C TYR A 325 8.46 -20.69 13.07
N PRO A 326 8.83 -21.99 13.21
CA PRO A 326 8.00 -23.11 12.79
C PRO A 326 6.59 -23.16 13.37
N PRO A 327 6.34 -22.81 14.65
CA PRO A 327 4.99 -22.79 15.22
C PRO A 327 4.04 -21.77 14.59
N THR A 328 4.54 -20.61 14.16
CA THR A 328 3.77 -19.56 13.50
C THR A 328 3.77 -19.71 11.98
N GLY A 329 4.92 -20.05 11.40
CA GLY A 329 5.11 -20.19 9.95
C GLY A 329 4.32 -21.36 9.32
N LYS A 330 3.84 -22.33 10.11
CA LYS A 330 2.94 -23.39 9.66
C LYS A 330 1.44 -23.04 9.82
N ASN A 331 1.14 -21.87 10.38
CA ASN A 331 -0.24 -21.44 10.62
C ASN A 331 -0.62 -20.32 9.64
N PRO A 332 -1.59 -20.53 8.72
CA PRO A 332 -1.94 -19.57 7.70
C PRO A 332 -2.38 -18.22 8.26
N LYS A 333 -2.97 -18.17 9.45
CA LYS A 333 -3.40 -16.90 10.08
C LYS A 333 -2.21 -16.03 10.51
N TRP A 334 -1.14 -16.64 11.04
CA TRP A 334 0.07 -15.91 11.41
C TRP A 334 0.83 -15.43 10.17
N VAL A 335 0.88 -16.27 9.13
CA VAL A 335 1.49 -15.91 7.85
C VAL A 335 0.70 -14.79 7.17
N GLY A 336 -0.63 -14.86 7.19
CA GLY A 336 -1.47 -13.75 6.70
C GLY A 336 -1.31 -12.46 7.49
N PHE A 337 -1.15 -12.56 8.81
CA PHE A 337 -0.86 -11.39 9.66
C PHE A 337 0.51 -10.78 9.37
N ALA A 338 1.54 -11.62 9.14
CA ALA A 338 2.84 -11.16 8.67
C ALA A 338 2.70 -10.40 7.33
N GLY A 339 1.88 -10.90 6.39
CA GLY A 339 1.56 -10.18 5.15
C GLY A 339 0.96 -8.80 5.39
N LEU A 340 -0.01 -8.67 6.30
CA LEU A 340 -0.58 -7.36 6.69
C LEU A 340 0.49 -6.42 7.26
N MET A 341 1.37 -6.93 8.10
CA MET A 341 2.45 -6.14 8.69
C MET A 341 3.40 -5.59 7.62
N ILE A 342 3.77 -6.41 6.62
CA ILE A 342 4.61 -5.97 5.50
C ILE A 342 3.87 -4.90 4.68
N VAL A 343 2.59 -5.11 4.35
CA VAL A 343 1.77 -4.13 3.61
C VAL A 343 1.77 -2.77 4.31
N ILE A 344 1.64 -2.74 5.64
CA ILE A 344 1.72 -1.50 6.42
C ILE A 344 3.16 -0.97 6.47
N GLY A 345 4.15 -1.83 6.69
CA GLY A 345 5.56 -1.46 6.83
C GLY A 345 6.14 -0.80 5.57
N ILE A 346 5.71 -1.21 4.40
CA ILE A 346 6.11 -0.63 3.11
C ILE A 346 5.70 0.86 2.99
N ILE A 347 4.67 1.32 3.69
CA ILE A 347 4.34 2.75 3.77
C ILE A 347 5.54 3.52 4.35
N GLY A 348 6.18 2.97 5.38
CA GLY A 348 7.40 3.55 5.97
C GLY A 348 8.53 3.68 4.95
N VAL A 349 8.74 2.66 4.11
CA VAL A 349 9.74 2.71 3.03
C VAL A 349 9.45 3.89 2.08
N ARG A 350 8.19 4.03 1.64
CA ARG A 350 7.79 5.09 0.70
C ARG A 350 7.90 6.48 1.30
N LEU A 351 7.54 6.65 2.56
CA LEU A 351 7.72 7.93 3.28
C LEU A 351 9.20 8.29 3.41
N ASN A 352 10.06 7.34 3.75
CA ASN A 352 11.50 7.54 3.89
C ASN A 352 12.21 7.83 2.55
N ILE A 353 11.68 7.36 1.44
CA ILE A 353 12.20 7.69 0.11
C ILE A 353 11.87 9.15 -0.24
N VAL A 354 10.63 9.60 -0.02
CA VAL A 354 10.17 10.89 -0.56
C VAL A 354 10.56 12.07 0.34
N ILE A 355 10.17 12.02 1.62
CA ILE A 355 10.19 13.19 2.50
C ILE A 355 11.61 13.58 2.94
N PRO A 356 12.46 12.69 3.47
CA PRO A 356 13.79 13.07 3.96
C PRO A 356 14.70 13.64 2.87
N ALA A 357 14.70 13.04 1.68
CA ALA A 357 15.50 13.50 0.57
C ALA A 357 15.12 14.91 0.10
N LEU A 358 13.84 15.29 0.20
CA LEU A 358 13.36 16.63 -0.13
C LEU A 358 13.57 17.62 1.01
N SER A 359 13.65 17.15 2.26
CA SER A 359 13.81 18.03 3.42
C SER A 359 15.16 18.74 3.46
N MET A 360 16.15 18.26 2.71
CA MET A 360 17.43 18.93 2.55
C MET A 360 17.37 19.95 1.40
N PRO A 361 17.70 21.23 1.63
CA PRO A 361 17.72 22.23 0.58
C PRO A 361 18.84 21.93 -0.44
N VAL A 362 18.55 22.08 -1.74
CA VAL A 362 19.53 21.85 -2.83
C VAL A 362 20.62 22.93 -2.84
N LEU A 363 20.27 24.14 -2.46
CA LEU A 363 21.18 25.29 -2.40
C LEU A 363 21.42 25.67 -0.95
N PRO A 364 22.69 25.80 -0.52
CA PRO A 364 23.02 26.29 0.82
C PRO A 364 22.38 27.67 1.09
N GLY A 365 21.74 27.83 2.23
CA GLY A 365 21.08 29.07 2.63
C GLY A 365 19.70 29.33 2.03
N LEU A 366 19.18 28.41 1.20
CA LEU A 366 17.85 28.51 0.61
C LEU A 366 16.74 28.49 1.69
N ASP A 367 16.92 27.67 2.71
CA ASP A 367 16.09 27.57 3.89
C ASP A 367 16.03 28.90 4.66
N THR A 368 17.18 29.49 4.91
CA THR A 368 17.30 30.81 5.60
C THR A 368 16.66 31.92 4.77
N ALA A 369 16.92 31.95 3.47
CA ALA A 369 16.30 32.91 2.57
C ALA A 369 14.77 32.74 2.52
N TYR A 370 14.27 31.51 2.53
CA TYR A 370 12.85 31.21 2.53
C TYR A 370 12.16 31.66 3.83
N THR A 371 12.80 31.50 4.97
CA THR A 371 12.26 31.95 6.27
C THR A 371 12.27 33.44 6.43
N MET A 372 13.18 34.16 5.75
CA MET A 372 13.26 35.64 5.73
C MET A 372 12.23 36.27 4.79
N LEU A 373 11.68 35.55 3.84
CA LEU A 373 10.58 36.04 3.03
C LEU A 373 9.36 36.22 3.94
N PRO A 374 8.63 37.38 3.87
CA PRO A 374 7.34 37.47 4.56
C PRO A 374 6.51 36.30 4.12
N ALA A 375 6.02 35.54 5.10
CA ALA A 375 5.17 34.37 4.81
C ALA A 375 4.13 34.86 3.79
N PRO A 376 4.03 34.23 2.59
CA PRO A 376 2.95 34.54 1.68
C PRO A 376 1.71 34.47 2.53
N THR A 377 0.89 35.51 2.49
CA THR A 377 -0.41 35.55 3.18
C THR A 377 -1.13 34.29 2.70
N LYS A 378 -0.84 33.21 3.38
CA LYS A 378 -1.52 31.95 3.14
C LYS A 378 -2.96 32.29 3.45
N ALA A 379 -3.80 32.33 2.44
CA ALA A 379 -5.23 32.23 2.63
C ALA A 379 -5.45 30.82 3.22
N PHE A 380 -5.11 30.70 4.51
CA PHE A 380 -5.40 29.51 5.25
C PHE A 380 -6.92 29.42 5.29
N VAL A 381 -7.47 28.41 4.67
CA VAL A 381 -8.64 27.79 5.25
C VAL A 381 -8.16 27.23 6.58
N THR A 382 -8.06 28.09 7.57
CA THR A 382 -7.93 27.67 8.96
C THR A 382 -9.21 26.91 9.22
N TYR A 383 -9.10 25.57 9.25
CA TYR A 383 -10.15 24.78 9.88
C TYR A 383 -10.39 25.45 11.23
N PRO A 384 -11.62 25.89 11.54
CA PRO A 384 -11.87 26.54 12.81
C PRO A 384 -11.21 25.65 13.88
N PRO A 385 -10.36 26.17 14.75
CA PRO A 385 -9.68 25.38 15.78
C PRO A 385 -10.67 24.53 16.57
N VAL A 386 -11.91 24.96 16.64
CA VAL A 386 -13.08 24.24 17.17
C VAL A 386 -13.32 22.91 16.46
N LEU A 387 -13.31 22.84 15.12
CA LEU A 387 -13.54 21.60 14.37
C LEU A 387 -12.43 20.58 14.60
N LEU A 388 -11.17 21.03 14.54
CA LEU A 388 -10.01 20.17 14.82
C LEU A 388 -10.03 19.65 16.26
N THR A 389 -10.43 20.49 17.22
CA THR A 389 -10.60 20.11 18.63
C THR A 389 -11.70 19.07 18.79
N TRP A 390 -12.85 19.22 18.12
CA TRP A 390 -13.94 18.24 18.18
C TRP A 390 -13.58 16.93 17.49
N LEU A 391 -12.91 16.97 16.35
CA LEU A 391 -12.43 15.75 15.66
C LEU A 391 -11.41 14.99 16.52
N THR A 392 -10.50 15.70 17.21
CA THR A 392 -9.54 15.10 18.14
C THR A 392 -10.27 14.48 19.34
N ARG A 393 -11.27 15.16 19.90
CA ARG A 393 -12.10 14.63 21.01
C ARG A 393 -12.89 13.38 20.59
N LEU A 394 -13.49 13.40 19.40
CA LEU A 394 -14.19 12.24 18.85
C LEU A 394 -13.24 11.06 18.60
N ALA A 395 -12.03 11.30 18.10
CA ALA A 395 -11.01 10.27 17.92
C ALA A 395 -10.56 9.66 19.26
N VAL A 396 -10.41 10.48 20.31
CA VAL A 396 -10.10 10.01 21.67
C VAL A 396 -11.24 9.16 22.22
N VAL A 397 -12.49 9.61 22.07
CA VAL A 397 -13.68 8.86 22.54
C VAL A 397 -13.81 7.54 21.78
N ALA A 398 -13.58 7.53 20.46
CA ALA A 398 -13.60 6.32 19.65
C ALA A 398 -12.48 5.34 20.04
N ALA A 399 -11.26 5.84 20.33
CA ALA A 399 -10.16 5.03 20.82
C ALA A 399 -10.45 4.43 22.20
N LEU A 400 -10.99 5.22 23.13
CA LEU A 400 -11.42 4.76 24.45
C LEU A 400 -12.53 3.71 24.36
N ALA A 401 -13.56 3.95 23.53
CA ALA A 401 -14.64 3.00 23.29
C ALA A 401 -14.09 1.68 22.70
N THR A 402 -13.12 1.77 21.78
CA THR A 402 -12.45 0.60 21.19
C THR A 402 -11.70 -0.19 22.27
N ILE A 403 -10.94 0.50 23.14
CA ILE A 403 -10.22 -0.13 24.26
C ILE A 403 -11.19 -0.80 25.22
N LEU A 404 -12.29 -0.14 25.58
CA LEU A 404 -13.31 -0.68 26.48
C LEU A 404 -14.03 -1.89 25.88
N VAL A 405 -14.41 -1.84 24.60
CA VAL A 405 -15.03 -2.96 23.89
C VAL A 405 -14.07 -4.14 23.78
N PHE A 406 -12.82 -3.90 23.41
CA PHE A 406 -11.80 -4.96 23.35
C PHE A 406 -11.46 -5.50 24.73
N GLY A 407 -11.35 -4.65 25.75
CA GLY A 407 -11.15 -5.05 27.14
C GLY A 407 -12.31 -5.90 27.66
N TYR A 408 -13.55 -5.51 27.40
CA TYR A 408 -14.74 -6.29 27.76
C TYR A 408 -14.79 -7.66 27.04
N ILE A 409 -14.48 -7.69 25.73
CA ILE A 409 -14.41 -8.93 24.96
C ILE A 409 -13.29 -9.83 25.51
N ALA A 410 -12.14 -9.26 25.88
CA ALA A 410 -11.04 -9.99 26.47
C ALA A 410 -11.40 -10.57 27.85
N LEU A 411 -12.05 -9.77 28.73
CA LEU A 411 -12.51 -10.21 30.05
C LEU A 411 -13.58 -11.31 29.97
N ARG A 412 -14.56 -11.17 29.06
CA ARG A 412 -15.59 -12.20 28.83
C ARG A 412 -15.01 -13.52 28.34
N ARG A 413 -13.90 -13.48 27.61
CA ARG A 413 -13.22 -14.67 27.10
C ARG A 413 -12.25 -15.30 28.10
N LEU A 414 -11.79 -14.54 29.11
CA LEU A 414 -11.03 -15.08 30.23
C LEU A 414 -11.85 -16.05 31.09
N GLN A 415 -13.17 -15.99 30.98
CA GLN A 415 -14.12 -16.83 31.73
C GLN A 415 -14.55 -18.13 31.03
N GLY A 416 -14.13 -18.40 29.80
CA GLY A 416 -14.57 -19.57 29.02
C GLY A 416 -13.50 -20.18 28.10
N ARG A 417 -13.36 -21.47 28.17
CA ARG A 417 -12.29 -22.35 27.69
C ARG A 417 -11.99 -22.36 26.16
N GLU A 418 -10.70 -22.65 25.87
CA GLU A 418 -10.02 -23.17 24.65
C GLU A 418 -9.89 -22.27 23.40
N GLY A 419 -8.68 -22.15 22.88
CA GLY A 419 -8.31 -21.35 21.70
C GLY A 419 -7.43 -20.11 21.99
N TYR A 420 -6.93 -20.04 23.16
CA TYR A 420 -6.49 -18.82 23.88
C TYR A 420 -5.21 -18.12 23.40
N ARG A 421 -4.22 -18.84 22.83
CA ARG A 421 -2.86 -18.26 22.65
C ARG A 421 -2.80 -17.18 21.55
N PHE A 422 -3.42 -17.43 20.41
CA PHE A 422 -3.46 -16.48 19.30
C PHE A 422 -4.25 -15.21 19.64
N GLN A 423 -5.42 -15.41 20.27
CA GLN A 423 -6.29 -14.31 20.64
C GLN A 423 -5.66 -13.41 21.71
N ARG A 424 -4.89 -13.97 22.67
CA ARG A 424 -4.15 -13.18 23.67
C ARG A 424 -3.07 -12.31 23.03
N ALA A 425 -2.29 -12.83 22.08
CA ALA A 425 -1.25 -12.07 21.41
C ALA A 425 -1.87 -10.94 20.53
N PHE A 426 -2.94 -11.25 19.80
CA PHE A 426 -3.62 -10.25 18.96
C PHE A 426 -4.29 -9.14 19.80
N PHE A 427 -4.93 -9.51 20.92
CA PHE A 427 -5.52 -8.53 21.84
C PHE A 427 -4.47 -7.76 22.62
N GLY A 428 -3.35 -8.40 23.01
CA GLY A 428 -2.23 -7.73 23.64
C GLY A 428 -1.62 -6.68 22.72
N LEU A 429 -1.33 -7.04 21.48
CA LEU A 429 -0.76 -6.13 20.48
C LEU A 429 -1.72 -5.00 20.11
N GLY A 430 -3.00 -5.32 19.90
CA GLY A 430 -4.04 -4.33 19.62
C GLY A 430 -4.27 -3.36 20.80
N SER A 431 -4.22 -3.86 22.03
CA SER A 431 -4.32 -3.03 23.23
C SER A 431 -3.11 -2.12 23.40
N VAL A 432 -1.88 -2.63 23.16
CA VAL A 432 -0.65 -1.82 23.18
C VAL A 432 -0.67 -0.75 22.11
N THR A 433 -1.10 -1.08 20.90
CA THR A 433 -1.22 -0.10 19.80
C THR A 433 -2.29 0.95 20.11
N ALA A 434 -3.43 0.55 20.67
CA ALA A 434 -4.50 1.47 21.06
C ALA A 434 -4.08 2.40 22.22
N VAL A 435 -3.35 1.87 23.20
CA VAL A 435 -2.77 2.68 24.30
C VAL A 435 -1.72 3.65 23.76
N PHE A 436 -0.87 3.21 22.83
CA PHE A 436 0.14 4.07 22.22
C PHE A 436 -0.50 5.20 21.39
N LEU A 437 -1.52 4.90 20.58
CA LEU A 437 -2.31 5.90 19.86
C LEU A 437 -3.04 6.86 20.81
N LEU A 438 -3.57 6.35 21.92
CA LEU A 438 -4.20 7.16 22.95
C LEU A 438 -3.21 8.13 23.60
N ILE A 439 -2.00 7.64 23.92
CA ILE A 439 -0.93 8.48 24.48
C ILE A 439 -0.58 9.59 23.49
N ILE A 440 -0.40 9.29 22.20
CA ILE A 440 -0.12 10.28 21.16
C ILE A 440 -1.25 11.32 21.08
N LEU A 441 -2.51 10.88 21.10
CA LEU A 441 -3.67 11.76 21.04
C LEU A 441 -3.81 12.63 22.29
N VAL A 442 -3.58 12.09 23.49
CA VAL A 442 -3.62 12.82 24.75
C VAL A 442 -2.50 13.87 24.81
N LEU A 443 -1.28 13.52 24.41
CA LEU A 443 -0.16 14.44 24.38
C LEU A 443 -0.37 15.58 23.38
N ARG A 444 -0.99 15.30 22.24
CA ARG A 444 -1.41 16.33 21.28
C ARG A 444 -2.55 17.20 21.83
N TRP A 445 -3.44 16.64 22.63
CA TRP A 445 -4.56 17.36 23.25
C TRP A 445 -4.09 18.29 24.37
N THR A 446 -3.09 17.90 25.15
CA THR A 446 -2.54 18.72 26.24
C THR A 446 -1.68 19.90 25.76
N GLY A 447 -1.56 20.09 24.43
CA GLY A 447 -0.80 21.19 23.85
C GLY A 447 0.72 21.05 24.04
N SER A 448 1.18 19.94 24.63
CA SER A 448 2.61 19.67 24.68
C SER A 448 3.08 19.22 23.31
N ASN A 449 3.61 20.16 22.54
CA ASN A 449 4.33 19.91 21.28
C ASN A 449 5.55 18.98 21.48
N THR A 450 5.84 18.57 22.71
CA THR A 450 7.03 17.85 23.14
C THR A 450 7.20 16.47 22.50
N LEU A 451 6.14 15.79 22.06
CA LEU A 451 6.30 14.48 21.41
C LEU A 451 6.46 14.57 19.88
N LEU A 452 5.95 15.63 19.27
CA LEU A 452 6.22 15.93 17.84
C LEU A 452 7.53 16.70 17.69
N SER A 453 7.98 17.36 18.75
CA SER A 453 9.31 17.96 18.89
C SER A 453 10.32 16.99 19.52
N LEU A 454 10.06 15.68 19.56
CA LEU A 454 11.06 14.66 19.95
C LEU A 454 12.29 14.64 19.02
N GLY A 455 12.26 15.43 17.93
CA GLY A 455 13.45 15.82 17.18
C GLY A 455 14.31 16.90 17.84
N GLY A 456 13.88 17.54 18.93
CA GLY A 456 14.52 18.75 19.39
C GLY A 456 15.28 18.72 20.71
N THR A 457 14.91 17.98 21.76
CA THR A 457 15.57 18.21 23.06
C THR A 457 15.62 17.09 24.08
N GLY A 458 14.91 15.97 23.91
CA GLY A 458 14.85 14.94 24.97
C GLY A 458 15.56 13.63 24.63
N LEU A 459 15.40 13.12 23.43
CA LEU A 459 16.11 11.93 22.94
C LEU A 459 17.53 12.27 22.44
N ASP A 460 17.79 13.49 22.03
CA ASP A 460 19.12 13.98 21.68
C ASP A 460 20.13 13.77 22.83
N ALA A 461 19.70 13.91 24.07
CA ALA A 461 20.58 13.72 25.22
C ALA A 461 20.94 12.22 25.47
N THR A 462 20.05 11.29 25.17
CA THR A 462 20.26 9.86 25.36
C THR A 462 20.91 9.17 24.17
N LEU A 463 20.68 9.69 22.95
CA LEU A 463 21.31 9.20 21.73
C LEU A 463 22.54 10.04 21.31
N SER A 464 22.86 11.10 22.06
CA SER A 464 23.98 11.99 21.78
C SER A 464 25.35 11.31 21.65
N PRO A 465 25.66 10.18 22.32
CA PRO A 465 26.92 9.48 22.06
C PRO A 465 26.98 8.90 20.64
N ILE A 466 25.84 8.43 20.10
CA ILE A 466 25.76 7.86 18.74
C ILE A 466 25.62 8.95 17.71
N ALA A 467 24.84 10.00 17.99
CA ALA A 467 24.71 11.18 17.15
C ALA A 467 26.01 12.02 17.11
N GLY A 468 26.82 11.99 18.16
CA GLY A 468 28.14 12.61 18.18
C GLY A 468 29.14 11.97 17.22
N ILE A 469 29.01 10.68 16.93
CA ILE A 469 29.83 9.95 15.95
C ILE A 469 29.45 10.36 14.51
N LEU A 470 28.18 10.69 14.28
CA LEU A 470 27.64 10.99 12.95
C LEU A 470 27.44 12.50 12.69
N GLY A 471 27.73 13.36 13.68
CA GLY A 471 27.52 14.81 13.61
C GLY A 471 26.07 15.23 13.79
N ARG A 472 25.84 16.48 14.19
CA ARG A 472 24.50 17.06 14.32
C ARG A 472 23.98 17.44 12.93
N THR A 473 22.81 16.94 12.59
CA THR A 473 22.06 17.41 11.40
C THR A 473 21.06 18.45 11.86
N GLU A 474 21.22 19.68 11.41
CA GLU A 474 20.18 20.70 11.57
C GLU A 474 19.13 20.47 10.48
N LEU A 475 17.87 20.33 10.89
CA LEU A 475 16.76 20.20 9.95
C LEU A 475 16.38 21.61 9.47
N HIS A 476 16.71 21.93 8.24
CA HIS A 476 16.47 23.25 7.67
C HIS A 476 15.04 23.42 7.11
N SER A 477 14.32 22.34 6.82
CA SER A 477 12.92 22.41 6.47
C SER A 477 12.14 21.26 7.09
N PHE A 478 10.98 21.58 7.66
CA PHE A 478 10.14 20.59 8.32
C PHE A 478 8.79 20.47 7.59
N TYR A 479 8.50 19.27 7.08
CA TYR A 479 7.22 18.93 6.49
C TYR A 479 6.47 17.94 7.37
N ILE A 480 5.30 18.32 7.83
CA ILE A 480 4.31 17.43 8.43
C ILE A 480 3.07 17.48 7.54
N PRO A 481 2.53 16.34 7.10
CA PRO A 481 1.30 16.33 6.30
C PRO A 481 0.17 17.08 7.01
N SER A 482 -0.55 17.90 6.27
CA SER A 482 -1.72 18.62 6.79
C SER A 482 -2.87 17.67 7.12
N PRO A 483 -3.85 18.09 7.93
CA PRO A 483 -5.08 17.33 8.14
C PRO A 483 -5.80 16.98 6.84
N ASN A 484 -5.77 17.85 5.83
CA ASN A 484 -6.35 17.60 4.52
C ASN A 484 -5.63 16.47 3.78
N GLU A 485 -4.30 16.42 3.82
CA GLU A 485 -3.52 15.36 3.22
C GLU A 485 -3.80 14.00 3.88
N TRP A 486 -3.92 13.94 5.21
CA TRP A 486 -4.29 12.73 5.92
C TRP A 486 -5.73 12.28 5.64
N LEU A 487 -6.69 13.18 5.72
CA LEU A 487 -8.11 12.86 5.52
C LEU A 487 -8.37 12.40 4.08
N SER A 488 -7.84 13.11 3.08
CA SER A 488 -7.97 12.71 1.68
C SER A 488 -7.32 11.35 1.42
N SER A 489 -6.16 11.08 2.03
CA SER A 489 -5.49 9.77 1.92
C SER A 489 -6.33 8.65 2.52
N ILE A 490 -6.86 8.85 3.73
CA ILE A 490 -7.76 7.90 4.39
C ILE A 490 -9.02 7.66 3.54
N GLY A 491 -9.56 8.72 2.92
CA GLY A 491 -10.71 8.63 2.02
C GLY A 491 -10.45 7.80 0.77
N LEU A 492 -9.33 8.02 0.11
CA LEU A 492 -8.94 7.25 -1.09
C LEU A 492 -8.62 5.79 -0.75
N ILE A 493 -7.96 5.52 0.39
CA ILE A 493 -7.74 4.17 0.88
C ILE A 493 -9.07 3.49 1.18
N GLY A 494 -9.98 4.16 1.89
CA GLY A 494 -11.31 3.65 2.20
C GLY A 494 -12.13 3.35 0.95
N LEU A 495 -12.09 4.24 -0.05
CA LEU A 495 -12.72 4.03 -1.35
C LEU A 495 -12.15 2.78 -2.05
N SER A 496 -10.84 2.58 -2.02
CA SER A 496 -10.18 1.43 -2.63
C SER A 496 -10.58 0.12 -1.96
N ILE A 497 -10.67 0.11 -0.61
CA ILE A 497 -11.16 -1.04 0.16
C ILE A 497 -12.63 -1.32 -0.19
N PHE A 498 -13.46 -0.28 -0.31
CA PHE A 498 -14.87 -0.43 -0.68
C PHE A 498 -15.02 -0.98 -2.10
N LEU A 499 -14.27 -0.45 -3.07
CA LEU A 499 -14.28 -0.94 -4.47
C LEU A 499 -13.79 -2.38 -4.56
N PHE A 500 -12.75 -2.73 -3.80
CA PHE A 500 -12.26 -4.10 -3.72
C PHE A 500 -13.34 -5.05 -3.16
N ALA A 501 -13.96 -4.67 -2.04
CA ALA A 501 -14.98 -5.48 -1.41
C ALA A 501 -16.24 -5.63 -2.28
N LEU A 502 -16.65 -4.56 -2.96
CA LEU A 502 -17.77 -4.59 -3.90
C LEU A 502 -17.46 -5.50 -5.08
N GLY A 503 -16.30 -5.35 -5.70
CA GLY A 503 -15.90 -6.20 -6.82
C GLY A 503 -15.77 -7.66 -6.40
N TYR A 504 -15.19 -7.95 -5.23
CA TYR A 504 -15.11 -9.30 -4.68
C TYR A 504 -16.49 -9.93 -4.41
N ALA A 505 -17.48 -9.11 -4.03
CA ALA A 505 -18.84 -9.57 -3.78
C ALA A 505 -19.64 -9.84 -5.06
N VAL A 506 -19.32 -9.14 -6.16
CA VAL A 506 -20.09 -9.15 -7.42
C VAL A 506 -19.44 -10.02 -8.48
N LEU A 507 -18.12 -9.90 -8.65
CA LEU A 507 -17.36 -10.54 -9.72
C LEU A 507 -17.01 -12.00 -9.36
N PRO A 508 -16.96 -12.90 -10.34
CA PRO A 508 -16.54 -14.29 -10.15
C PRO A 508 -15.00 -14.38 -10.07
N LEU A 509 -14.42 -13.85 -8.99
CA LEU A 509 -12.97 -13.83 -8.78
C LEU A 509 -12.40 -15.15 -8.29
N GLU A 510 -13.20 -16.00 -7.66
CA GLU A 510 -12.83 -17.37 -7.30
C GLU A 510 -13.32 -18.32 -8.40
N SER A 511 -12.41 -19.09 -9.00
CA SER A 511 -12.79 -20.12 -9.98
C SER A 511 -13.51 -21.26 -9.26
N LYS A 512 -14.67 -21.65 -9.79
CA LYS A 512 -15.39 -22.85 -9.34
C LYS A 512 -15.01 -24.09 -10.15
N GLU A 513 -14.12 -23.94 -11.13
CA GLU A 513 -13.69 -25.06 -11.96
C GLU A 513 -12.79 -25.98 -11.15
N THR A 514 -13.30 -27.17 -10.87
CA THR A 514 -12.58 -28.26 -10.21
C THR A 514 -11.49 -28.80 -11.15
N HIS A 515 -10.37 -29.24 -10.59
CA HIS A 515 -9.21 -29.89 -11.24
C HIS A 515 -9.53 -31.00 -12.26
N GLN A 516 -10.78 -31.39 -12.46
CA GLN A 516 -11.19 -32.36 -13.45
C GLN A 516 -11.11 -31.83 -14.89
N ASP A 517 -11.50 -30.58 -15.13
CA ASP A 517 -11.47 -29.95 -16.47
C ASP A 517 -10.02 -29.64 -16.88
N ASP A 518 -9.16 -29.28 -15.93
CA ASP A 518 -7.74 -28.98 -16.18
C ASP A 518 -6.89 -30.22 -16.45
N ALA A 519 -7.22 -31.36 -15.88
CA ALA A 519 -6.53 -32.61 -16.12
C ALA A 519 -6.81 -33.18 -17.54
N GLU A 520 -8.01 -32.96 -18.09
CA GLU A 520 -8.33 -33.27 -19.48
C GLU A 520 -7.67 -32.28 -20.45
N PHE A 521 -7.64 -31.00 -20.10
CA PHE A 521 -7.00 -29.94 -20.89
C PHE A 521 -5.47 -30.14 -21.00
N SER A 522 -4.81 -30.53 -19.91
CA SER A 522 -3.35 -30.79 -19.92
C SER A 522 -2.96 -31.97 -20.76
N LYS A 523 -3.83 -32.96 -20.92
CA LYS A 523 -3.60 -34.15 -21.79
C LYS A 523 -3.68 -33.80 -23.28
N HIS A 524 -4.46 -32.77 -23.64
CA HIS A 524 -4.60 -32.35 -25.05
C HIS A 524 -3.41 -31.53 -25.55
N PHE A 525 -2.65 -30.88 -24.65
CA PHE A 525 -1.49 -30.01 -24.99
C PHE A 525 -0.12 -30.63 -24.69
N ALA A 526 -0.05 -31.79 -24.06
CA ALA A 526 1.18 -32.53 -23.84
C ALA A 526 1.54 -33.46 -24.99
N GLY A 527 0.78 -33.41 -26.07
CA GLY A 527 0.89 -34.31 -27.25
C GLY A 527 1.27 -33.63 -28.57
N ASP A 528 1.74 -32.34 -28.55
CA ASP A 528 2.31 -31.69 -29.73
C ASP A 528 3.75 -31.21 -29.46
#